data_76b12cb90aa992c33ffa3e2d052ae6bc
#
_entry.id   76b12cb90aa992c33ffa3e2d052ae6bc
#
_cell.length_a   1.000
_cell.length_b   1.000
_cell.length_c   1.000
_cell.angle_alpha   90.00
_cell.angle_beta   90.00
_cell.angle_gamma   90.00
#
_symmetry.space_group_name_H-M   'P 1'
#
loop_
_entity.id
_entity.type
_entity.pdbx_description
1 polymer ?
#
loop_
_entity_poly.entity_id
_entity_poly.type
_entity_poly.pdbx_seq_one_letter_code
_entity_poly.pdbx_strand_id
1 'polypeptide(L)'
;MGGQVILGAVSIKKLGTGCDPLDKLLGGGLRSGEVLLVFGERGTAKTALIFQTMVNAASRGLKSMMIYSEGRVPLQRLKEIAHPRWFTLSELMWIVEVKDFKEQDLLVENIEQQMPPKADLLVIDSITARYRAALGEHEENISINKSLNRELALIKDLCRRTGLTVMMTSEVTAKLNGKGVQPVASSILTYWADRVLRLEKVHGELRKVVLMKPTPPREAIIKLATRGLIGTSEV
;
A
#
# COMPACT_ATOMS: atom_id res chain seq x y z
N MET A 1 -31.13 -27.76 25.57
CA MET A 1 -29.68 -27.50 25.80
C MET A 1 -29.16 -26.65 24.67
N GLY A 2 -29.08 -25.35 24.89
CA GLY A 2 -28.64 -24.39 23.88
C GLY A 2 -27.12 -24.28 23.91
N GLY A 3 -26.47 -24.77 22.85
CA GLY A 3 -25.04 -24.57 22.65
C GLY A 3 -24.74 -23.12 22.28
N GLN A 4 -24.15 -22.37 23.17
CA GLN A 4 -23.59 -21.07 22.92
C GLN A 4 -22.35 -21.26 22.05
N VAL A 5 -22.42 -20.88 20.77
CA VAL A 5 -21.24 -20.73 19.91
C VAL A 5 -20.51 -19.49 20.37
N ILE A 6 -19.46 -19.67 21.16
CA ILE A 6 -18.50 -18.61 21.47
C ILE A 6 -17.72 -18.33 20.20
N LEU A 7 -18.09 -17.29 19.46
CA LEU A 7 -17.25 -16.71 18.44
C LEU A 7 -16.00 -16.17 19.15
N GLY A 8 -14.91 -16.93 19.15
CA GLY A 8 -13.62 -16.50 19.62
C GLY A 8 -13.26 -15.18 18.94
N ALA A 9 -12.99 -14.15 19.71
CA ALA A 9 -12.52 -12.87 19.21
C ALA A 9 -11.25 -13.13 18.37
N VAL A 10 -11.37 -13.04 17.04
CA VAL A 10 -10.21 -13.10 16.15
C VAL A 10 -9.34 -11.92 16.54
N SER A 11 -8.21 -12.19 17.19
CA SER A 11 -7.21 -11.18 17.50
C SER A 11 -6.74 -10.56 16.18
N ILE A 12 -7.19 -9.33 15.91
CA ILE A 12 -6.82 -8.60 14.70
C ILE A 12 -5.32 -8.30 14.78
N LYS A 13 -4.53 -9.13 14.09
CA LYS A 13 -3.09 -8.95 14.02
C LYS A 13 -2.79 -7.62 13.32
N LYS A 14 -2.01 -6.75 13.95
CA LYS A 14 -1.64 -5.45 13.40
C LYS A 14 -0.18 -5.47 12.96
N LEU A 15 0.06 -4.94 11.76
CA LEU A 15 1.39 -4.73 11.21
C LEU A 15 1.73 -3.23 11.28
N GLY A 16 2.72 -2.85 12.08
CA GLY A 16 3.21 -1.49 12.11
C GLY A 16 3.90 -1.09 10.80
N THR A 17 3.85 0.19 10.48
CA THR A 17 4.58 0.77 9.34
C THR A 17 6.05 1.02 9.68
N GLY A 18 6.41 1.00 10.98
CA GLY A 18 7.71 1.40 11.49
C GLY A 18 7.86 2.92 11.64
N CYS A 19 6.75 3.66 11.58
CA CYS A 19 6.67 5.10 11.85
C CYS A 19 5.60 5.34 12.93
N ASP A 20 6.01 5.60 14.16
CA ASP A 20 5.12 5.69 15.33
C ASP A 20 3.94 6.64 15.16
N PRO A 21 4.12 7.90 14.67
CA PRO A 21 2.98 8.80 14.46
C PRO A 21 1.97 8.25 13.46
N LEU A 22 2.45 7.57 12.41
CA LEU A 22 1.59 6.96 11.41
C LEU A 22 0.88 5.72 11.98
N ASP A 23 1.57 4.91 12.75
CA ASP A 23 0.97 3.75 13.42
C ASP A 23 -0.10 4.19 14.42
N LYS A 24 0.14 5.27 15.19
CA LYS A 24 -0.89 5.89 16.06
C LYS A 24 -2.09 6.38 15.26
N LEU A 25 -1.85 7.06 14.13
CA LEU A 25 -2.91 7.54 13.23
C LEU A 25 -3.76 6.38 12.69
N LEU A 26 -3.13 5.25 12.38
CA LEU A 26 -3.76 4.01 11.94
C LEU A 26 -4.35 3.16 13.08
N GLY A 27 -4.27 3.62 14.33
CA GLY A 27 -4.77 2.88 15.48
C GLY A 27 -3.95 1.63 15.81
N GLY A 28 -2.63 1.71 15.64
CA GLY A 28 -1.64 0.67 15.94
C GLY A 28 -1.10 -0.05 14.70
N GLY A 29 -1.28 0.51 13.50
CA GLY A 29 -0.78 -0.04 12.24
C GLY A 29 -1.87 -0.56 11.30
N LEU A 30 -1.43 -1.26 10.26
CA LEU A 30 -2.28 -1.94 9.28
C LEU A 30 -2.94 -3.18 9.92
N ARG A 31 -4.20 -3.43 9.60
CA ARG A 31 -4.91 -4.60 10.13
C ARG A 31 -4.87 -5.74 9.12
N SER A 32 -4.76 -6.95 9.64
CA SER A 32 -4.92 -8.16 8.86
C SER A 32 -6.29 -8.17 8.15
N GLY A 33 -6.31 -8.52 6.87
CA GLY A 33 -7.53 -8.54 6.05
C GLY A 33 -8.01 -7.18 5.54
N GLU A 34 -7.21 -6.11 5.71
CA GLU A 34 -7.53 -4.76 5.20
C GLU A 34 -6.65 -4.35 4.02
N VAL A 35 -7.23 -3.53 3.16
CA VAL A 35 -6.57 -2.86 2.04
C VAL A 35 -6.36 -1.39 2.39
N LEU A 36 -5.10 -0.95 2.45
CA LEU A 36 -4.70 0.45 2.61
C LEU A 36 -4.32 1.05 1.26
N LEU A 37 -5.00 2.10 0.85
CA LEU A 37 -4.61 2.96 -0.27
C LEU A 37 -3.79 4.15 0.24
N VAL A 38 -2.62 4.38 -0.35
CA VAL A 38 -1.77 5.54 -0.09
C VAL A 38 -1.62 6.35 -1.37
N PHE A 39 -2.00 7.61 -1.37
CA PHE A 39 -1.85 8.46 -2.54
C PHE A 39 -1.23 9.82 -2.21
N GLY A 40 -0.68 10.46 -3.20
CA GLY A 40 -0.03 11.76 -3.08
C GLY A 40 0.83 12.05 -4.29
N GLU A 41 1.24 13.30 -4.44
CA GLU A 41 2.09 13.73 -5.53
C GLU A 41 3.44 13.01 -5.53
N ARG A 42 4.19 13.15 -6.62
CA ARG A 42 5.55 12.61 -6.71
C ARG A 42 6.45 13.23 -5.63
N GLY A 43 7.24 12.37 -4.96
CA GLY A 43 8.17 12.79 -3.91
C GLY A 43 7.51 13.04 -2.55
N THR A 44 6.25 12.63 -2.33
CA THR A 44 5.61 12.67 -1.00
C THR A 44 6.02 11.52 -0.08
N ALA A 45 6.93 10.65 -0.52
CA ALA A 45 7.50 9.52 0.21
C ALA A 45 6.64 8.25 0.26
N LYS A 46 5.73 8.02 -0.71
CA LYS A 46 4.91 6.79 -0.80
C LYS A 46 5.78 5.52 -0.82
N THR A 47 6.74 5.45 -1.76
CA THR A 47 7.67 4.31 -1.88
C THR A 47 8.53 4.11 -0.62
N ALA A 48 8.97 5.19 0.03
CA ALA A 48 9.72 5.09 1.27
C ALA A 48 8.88 4.49 2.41
N LEU A 49 7.60 4.87 2.50
CA LEU A 49 6.65 4.30 3.45
C LEU A 49 6.45 2.79 3.20
N ILE A 50 6.29 2.40 1.94
CA ILE A 50 6.17 1.00 1.54
C ILE A 50 7.40 0.20 1.96
N PHE A 51 8.58 0.65 1.57
CA PHE A 51 9.82 -0.04 1.91
C PHE A 51 10.02 -0.17 3.41
N GLN A 52 9.73 0.88 4.16
CA GLN A 52 9.80 0.84 5.62
C GLN A 52 8.81 -0.17 6.21
N THR A 53 7.59 -0.24 5.68
CA THR A 53 6.58 -1.22 6.12
C THR A 53 7.04 -2.64 5.83
N MET A 54 7.62 -2.93 4.65
CA MET A 54 8.19 -4.23 4.30
C MET A 54 9.36 -4.60 5.22
N VAL A 55 10.28 -3.67 5.48
CA VAL A 55 11.40 -3.86 6.39
C VAL A 55 10.92 -4.13 7.81
N ASN A 56 9.92 -3.41 8.28
CA ASN A 56 9.31 -3.64 9.60
C ASN A 56 8.59 -4.99 9.69
N ALA A 57 7.90 -5.42 8.62
CA ALA A 57 7.33 -6.76 8.51
C ALA A 57 8.41 -7.84 8.59
N ALA A 58 9.44 -7.75 7.77
CA ALA A 58 10.57 -8.68 7.76
C ALA A 58 11.30 -8.75 9.11
N SER A 59 11.42 -7.62 9.82
CA SER A 59 12.00 -7.57 11.17
C SER A 59 11.24 -8.40 12.20
N ARG A 60 9.99 -8.73 11.91
CA ARG A 60 9.11 -9.56 12.73
C ARG A 60 8.97 -10.98 12.19
N GLY A 61 9.80 -11.35 11.20
CA GLY A 61 9.76 -12.66 10.53
C GLY A 61 8.57 -12.83 9.57
N LEU A 62 7.89 -11.73 9.19
CA LEU A 62 6.76 -11.76 8.28
C LEU A 62 7.23 -11.66 6.83
N LYS A 63 6.55 -12.39 5.94
CA LYS A 63 6.87 -12.42 4.52
C LYS A 63 6.07 -11.38 3.75
N SER A 64 6.72 -10.70 2.81
CA SER A 64 6.07 -9.73 1.95
C SER A 64 6.36 -9.96 0.48
N MET A 65 5.37 -9.65 -0.36
CA MET A 65 5.53 -9.56 -1.81
C MET A 65 5.23 -8.14 -2.26
N MET A 66 6.04 -7.62 -3.18
CA MET A 66 5.84 -6.33 -3.81
C MET A 66 5.68 -6.49 -5.31
N ILE A 67 4.62 -5.93 -5.86
CA ILE A 67 4.44 -5.68 -7.29
C ILE A 67 4.86 -4.22 -7.54
N TYR A 68 5.89 -4.03 -8.37
CA TYR A 68 6.41 -2.71 -8.68
C TYR A 68 6.16 -2.36 -10.14
N SER A 69 5.50 -1.22 -10.40
CA SER A 69 5.04 -0.82 -11.73
C SER A 69 5.62 0.51 -12.22
N GLU A 70 6.46 1.18 -11.45
CA GLU A 70 7.03 2.49 -11.81
C GLU A 70 8.43 2.42 -12.46
N GLY A 71 8.72 1.33 -13.16
CA GLY A 71 10.00 1.12 -13.84
C GLY A 71 10.91 0.14 -13.10
N ARG A 72 12.13 0.53 -12.76
CA ARG A 72 13.05 -0.28 -11.95
C ARG A 72 12.92 0.05 -10.47
N VAL A 73 12.87 -0.98 -9.65
CA VAL A 73 12.83 -0.83 -8.20
C VAL A 73 14.07 -0.07 -7.70
N PRO A 74 13.92 1.01 -6.93
CA PRO A 74 15.04 1.74 -6.35
C PRO A 74 15.65 0.94 -5.17
N LEU A 75 16.28 -0.21 -5.46
CA LEU A 75 16.82 -1.15 -4.47
C LEU A 75 17.82 -0.50 -3.51
N GLN A 76 18.57 0.51 -3.98
CA GLN A 76 19.48 1.23 -3.10
C GLN A 76 18.74 1.88 -1.93
N ARG A 77 17.58 2.47 -2.20
CA ARG A 77 16.74 3.08 -1.15
C ARG A 77 16.19 2.04 -0.17
N LEU A 78 15.79 0.88 -0.67
CA LEU A 78 15.34 -0.22 0.19
C LEU A 78 16.47 -0.73 1.09
N LYS A 79 17.69 -0.87 0.54
CA LYS A 79 18.89 -1.25 1.31
C LYS A 79 19.22 -0.25 2.41
N GLU A 80 19.13 1.06 2.12
CA GLU A 80 19.37 2.11 3.11
C GLU A 80 18.40 2.02 4.29
N ILE A 81 17.11 1.79 4.01
CA ILE A 81 16.07 1.64 5.04
C ILE A 81 16.31 0.35 5.87
N ALA A 82 16.71 -0.74 5.22
CA ALA A 82 16.96 -2.03 5.87
C ALA A 82 18.31 -2.13 6.59
N HIS A 83 19.25 -1.18 6.36
CA HIS A 83 20.59 -1.20 6.96
C HIS A 83 20.55 -1.19 8.51
N PRO A 84 21.38 -1.99 9.21
CA PRO A 84 22.43 -2.88 8.66
C PRO A 84 21.97 -4.32 8.34
N ARG A 85 20.68 -4.63 8.49
CA ARG A 85 20.14 -6.00 8.43
C ARG A 85 19.66 -6.44 7.04
N TRP A 86 20.10 -5.77 5.98
CA TRP A 86 19.64 -6.03 4.61
C TRP A 86 19.65 -7.51 4.22
N PHE A 87 20.78 -8.18 4.39
CA PHE A 87 20.96 -9.57 3.94
C PHE A 87 19.94 -10.52 4.60
N THR A 88 19.72 -10.39 5.90
CA THR A 88 18.74 -11.21 6.62
C THR A 88 17.31 -10.87 6.28
N LEU A 89 16.98 -9.59 6.15
CA LEU A 89 15.61 -9.15 5.92
C LEU A 89 15.15 -9.36 4.46
N SER A 90 16.09 -9.30 3.51
CA SER A 90 15.78 -9.47 2.08
C SER A 90 15.26 -10.88 1.74
N GLU A 91 15.61 -11.90 2.52
CA GLU A 91 15.10 -13.27 2.35
C GLU A 91 13.59 -13.39 2.59
N LEU A 92 12.98 -12.39 3.24
CA LEU A 92 11.56 -12.33 3.55
C LEU A 92 10.79 -11.37 2.62
N MET A 93 11.47 -10.82 1.59
CA MET A 93 10.90 -9.83 0.68
C MET A 93 11.02 -10.28 -0.77
N TRP A 94 9.90 -10.52 -1.44
CA TRP A 94 9.83 -10.84 -2.87
C TRP A 94 9.41 -9.60 -3.64
N ILE A 95 10.07 -9.32 -4.75
CA ILE A 95 9.78 -8.15 -5.59
C ILE A 95 9.63 -8.61 -7.02
N VAL A 96 8.51 -8.26 -7.64
CA VAL A 96 8.19 -8.51 -9.04
C VAL A 96 7.97 -7.16 -9.74
N GLU A 97 8.74 -6.90 -10.80
CA GLU A 97 8.55 -5.74 -11.66
C GLU A 97 7.58 -6.08 -12.80
N VAL A 98 6.60 -5.20 -13.06
CA VAL A 98 5.68 -5.33 -14.19
C VAL A 98 5.89 -4.21 -15.20
N LYS A 99 5.85 -4.55 -16.49
CA LYS A 99 6.21 -3.63 -17.58
C LYS A 99 5.01 -2.89 -18.14
N ASP A 100 3.85 -3.52 -18.14
CA ASP A 100 2.61 -2.98 -18.68
C ASP A 100 1.40 -3.43 -17.85
N PHE A 101 0.22 -2.95 -18.20
CA PHE A 101 -1.02 -3.25 -17.48
C PHE A 101 -1.49 -4.69 -17.68
N LYS A 102 -1.22 -5.28 -18.84
CA LYS A 102 -1.56 -6.68 -19.12
C LYS A 102 -0.75 -7.63 -18.24
N GLU A 103 0.54 -7.36 -18.07
CA GLU A 103 1.40 -8.14 -17.17
C GLU A 103 0.96 -7.99 -15.72
N GLN A 104 0.57 -6.78 -15.29
CA GLN A 104 0.00 -6.54 -13.97
C GLN A 104 -1.29 -7.34 -13.76
N ASP A 105 -2.22 -7.29 -14.70
CA ASP A 105 -3.52 -7.97 -14.67
C ASP A 105 -3.33 -9.51 -14.57
N LEU A 106 -2.47 -10.08 -15.42
CA LEU A 106 -2.13 -11.51 -15.38
C LEU A 106 -1.46 -11.92 -14.07
N LEU A 107 -0.59 -11.09 -13.51
CA LEU A 107 0.06 -11.36 -12.23
C LEU A 107 -0.96 -11.38 -11.10
N VAL A 108 -1.89 -10.42 -11.09
CA VAL A 108 -2.95 -10.34 -10.07
C VAL A 108 -3.96 -11.50 -10.21
N GLU A 109 -4.32 -11.90 -11.42
CA GLU A 109 -5.17 -13.09 -11.65
C GLU A 109 -4.57 -14.36 -11.04
N ASN A 110 -3.26 -14.49 -11.06
CA ASN A 110 -2.54 -15.67 -10.55
C ASN A 110 -1.83 -15.41 -9.22
N ILE A 111 -2.21 -14.36 -8.50
CA ILE A 111 -1.47 -13.84 -7.35
C ILE A 111 -1.26 -14.89 -6.26
N GLU A 112 -2.25 -15.75 -6.00
CA GLU A 112 -2.15 -16.81 -4.98
C GLU A 112 -1.05 -17.83 -5.28
N GLN A 113 -0.78 -18.10 -6.55
CA GLN A 113 0.26 -19.02 -7.00
C GLN A 113 1.64 -18.37 -7.06
N GLN A 114 1.68 -17.04 -7.24
CA GLN A 114 2.90 -16.26 -7.37
C GLN A 114 3.45 -15.77 -6.03
N MET A 115 2.59 -15.69 -5.02
CA MET A 115 2.99 -15.24 -3.70
C MET A 115 3.80 -16.29 -2.93
N PRO A 116 4.78 -15.85 -2.12
CA PRO A 116 5.46 -16.79 -1.22
C PRO A 116 4.44 -17.42 -0.26
N PRO A 117 4.63 -18.72 0.08
CA PRO A 117 3.73 -19.39 1.01
C PRO A 117 3.61 -18.64 2.34
N LYS A 118 2.36 -18.45 2.80
CA LYS A 118 2.06 -17.71 4.04
C LYS A 118 2.58 -16.27 4.03
N ALA A 119 2.44 -15.56 2.91
CA ALA A 119 2.72 -14.14 2.87
C ALA A 119 1.77 -13.38 3.81
N ASP A 120 2.31 -12.40 4.54
CA ASP A 120 1.57 -11.57 5.50
C ASP A 120 1.23 -10.20 4.91
N LEU A 121 2.03 -9.72 3.93
CA LEU A 121 1.90 -8.40 3.32
C LEU A 121 2.05 -8.47 1.80
N LEU A 122 1.08 -7.93 1.09
CA LEU A 122 1.17 -7.62 -0.35
C LEU A 122 1.26 -6.11 -0.53
N VAL A 123 2.21 -5.68 -1.34
CA VAL A 123 2.41 -4.27 -1.67
C VAL A 123 2.32 -4.08 -3.18
N ILE A 124 1.65 -3.03 -3.64
CA ILE A 124 1.57 -2.66 -5.07
C ILE A 124 1.96 -1.19 -5.23
N ASP A 125 3.11 -0.91 -5.83
CA ASP A 125 3.65 0.44 -6.03
C ASP A 125 3.97 0.70 -7.52
N SER A 126 3.06 1.32 -8.26
CA SER A 126 1.70 1.72 -7.89
C SER A 126 0.66 0.91 -8.67
N ILE A 127 -0.52 0.76 -8.12
CA ILE A 127 -1.65 0.08 -8.80
C ILE A 127 -2.10 0.84 -10.06
N THR A 128 -1.79 2.13 -10.16
CA THR A 128 -2.28 3.01 -11.21
C THR A 128 -1.26 3.39 -12.29
N ALA A 129 0.04 3.12 -12.12
CA ALA A 129 1.03 3.57 -13.10
C ALA A 129 0.81 2.89 -14.47
N ARG A 130 0.66 1.57 -14.49
CA ARG A 130 0.44 0.82 -15.75
C ARG A 130 -0.98 0.97 -16.26
N TYR A 131 -1.97 1.01 -15.37
CA TYR A 131 -3.35 1.37 -15.72
C TYR A 131 -3.40 2.70 -16.48
N ARG A 132 -2.78 3.76 -15.95
CA ARG A 132 -2.77 5.09 -16.58
C ARG A 132 -2.08 5.10 -17.93
N ALA A 133 -0.98 4.36 -18.06
CA ALA A 133 -0.25 4.23 -19.32
C ALA A 133 -1.02 3.45 -20.40
N ALA A 134 -1.97 2.60 -19.99
CA ALA A 134 -2.82 1.81 -20.88
C ALA A 134 -4.09 2.56 -21.34
N LEU A 135 -4.44 3.68 -20.70
CA LEU A 135 -5.60 4.47 -21.11
C LEU A 135 -5.40 5.05 -22.52
N GLY A 136 -6.36 4.84 -23.39
CA GLY A 136 -6.42 5.30 -24.77
C GLY A 136 -7.74 5.96 -25.12
N GLU A 137 -8.39 5.52 -26.17
CA GLU A 137 -9.70 6.00 -26.58
C GLU A 137 -10.84 5.49 -25.67
N HIS A 138 -12.02 6.08 -25.77
CA HIS A 138 -13.12 5.88 -24.83
C HIS A 138 -13.54 4.42 -24.64
N GLU A 139 -13.63 3.65 -25.72
CA GLU A 139 -14.06 2.24 -25.67
C GLU A 139 -13.02 1.34 -24.98
N GLU A 140 -11.74 1.57 -25.24
CA GLU A 140 -10.63 0.87 -24.60
C GLU A 140 -10.60 1.14 -23.11
N ASN A 141 -10.89 2.37 -22.68
CA ASN A 141 -10.93 2.76 -21.28
C ASN A 141 -11.99 2.01 -20.47
N ILE A 142 -13.11 1.63 -21.09
CA ILE A 142 -14.13 0.82 -20.42
C ILE A 142 -13.57 -0.56 -20.06
N SER A 143 -12.85 -1.20 -20.97
CA SER A 143 -12.22 -2.50 -20.73
C SER A 143 -11.15 -2.41 -19.65
N ILE A 144 -10.28 -1.41 -19.74
CA ILE A 144 -9.19 -1.16 -18.77
C ILE A 144 -9.76 -0.89 -17.37
N ASN A 145 -10.83 -0.11 -17.26
CA ASN A 145 -11.53 0.14 -16.00
C ASN A 145 -12.13 -1.13 -15.40
N LYS A 146 -12.71 -2.00 -16.24
CA LYS A 146 -13.24 -3.30 -15.80
C LYS A 146 -12.13 -4.20 -15.28
N SER A 147 -10.98 -4.27 -15.96
CA SER A 147 -9.82 -5.03 -15.51
C SER A 147 -9.29 -4.52 -14.16
N LEU A 148 -9.07 -3.21 -14.00
CA LEU A 148 -8.64 -2.64 -12.73
C LEU A 148 -9.63 -2.96 -11.59
N ASN A 149 -10.93 -2.86 -11.86
CA ASN A 149 -11.95 -3.18 -10.86
C ASN A 149 -11.93 -4.67 -10.49
N ARG A 150 -11.69 -5.57 -11.46
CA ARG A 150 -11.52 -7.01 -11.26
C ARG A 150 -10.27 -7.31 -10.44
N GLU A 151 -9.12 -6.69 -10.77
CA GLU A 151 -7.88 -6.82 -9.98
C GLU A 151 -8.12 -6.52 -8.49
N LEU A 152 -8.77 -5.40 -8.21
CA LEU A 152 -9.04 -4.97 -6.84
C LEU A 152 -10.05 -5.89 -6.13
N ALA A 153 -11.02 -6.45 -6.86
CA ALA A 153 -11.95 -7.44 -6.33
C ALA A 153 -11.22 -8.73 -5.92
N LEU A 154 -10.31 -9.24 -6.78
CA LEU A 154 -9.48 -10.41 -6.49
C LEU A 154 -8.57 -10.19 -5.28
N ILE A 155 -7.88 -9.04 -5.24
CA ILE A 155 -7.04 -8.65 -4.10
C ILE A 155 -7.86 -8.58 -2.81
N LYS A 156 -9.05 -7.98 -2.87
CA LYS A 156 -9.92 -7.84 -1.70
C LYS A 156 -10.46 -9.19 -1.21
N ASP A 157 -10.83 -10.07 -2.12
CA ASP A 157 -11.27 -11.42 -1.78
C ASP A 157 -10.13 -12.21 -1.11
N LEU A 158 -8.94 -12.21 -1.71
CA LEU A 158 -7.75 -12.82 -1.13
C LEU A 158 -7.45 -12.29 0.28
N CYS A 159 -7.50 -10.97 0.43
CA CYS A 159 -7.31 -10.28 1.70
C CYS A 159 -8.26 -10.80 2.78
N ARG A 160 -9.55 -10.94 2.45
CA ARG A 160 -10.58 -11.43 3.38
C ARG A 160 -10.42 -12.92 3.73
N ARG A 161 -10.10 -13.76 2.74
CA ARG A 161 -9.98 -15.22 2.93
C ARG A 161 -8.75 -15.62 3.72
N THR A 162 -7.62 -14.92 3.51
CA THR A 162 -6.32 -15.32 4.08
C THR A 162 -5.89 -14.48 5.27
N GLY A 163 -6.51 -13.33 5.50
CA GLY A 163 -6.04 -12.35 6.46
C GLY A 163 -4.81 -11.55 5.96
N LEU A 164 -4.47 -11.66 4.66
CA LEU A 164 -3.40 -10.90 4.04
C LEU A 164 -3.60 -9.40 4.26
N THR A 165 -2.56 -8.70 4.67
CA THR A 165 -2.56 -7.23 4.69
C THR A 165 -2.15 -6.71 3.33
N VAL A 166 -2.89 -5.75 2.77
CA VAL A 166 -2.56 -5.17 1.46
C VAL A 166 -2.30 -3.67 1.59
N MET A 167 -1.24 -3.20 0.95
CA MET A 167 -0.90 -1.80 0.84
C MET A 167 -0.66 -1.45 -0.62
N MET A 168 -1.41 -0.49 -1.15
CA MET A 168 -1.25 -0.05 -2.54
C MET A 168 -1.05 1.45 -2.63
N THR A 169 -0.25 1.90 -3.59
CA THR A 169 -0.10 3.33 -3.88
C THR A 169 -0.81 3.71 -5.16
N SER A 170 -1.12 4.99 -5.27
CA SER A 170 -1.65 5.60 -6.48
C SER A 170 -0.97 6.95 -6.75
N GLU A 171 -0.81 7.24 -8.03
CA GLU A 171 -0.58 8.61 -8.50
C GLU A 171 -1.83 9.48 -8.26
N VAL A 172 -1.68 10.76 -8.47
CA VAL A 172 -2.78 11.74 -8.31
C VAL A 172 -3.21 12.33 -9.64
N THR A 173 -4.47 12.74 -9.67
CA THR A 173 -5.04 13.60 -10.70
C THR A 173 -5.77 14.77 -10.04
N ALA A 174 -5.98 15.87 -10.78
CA ALA A 174 -6.77 16.98 -10.30
C ALA A 174 -8.23 16.54 -10.03
N LYS A 175 -8.85 17.11 -9.02
CA LYS A 175 -10.28 16.92 -8.81
C LYS A 175 -11.08 17.64 -9.87
N LEU A 176 -12.24 17.09 -10.27
CA LEU A 176 -13.11 17.69 -11.28
C LEU A 176 -13.62 19.10 -10.91
N ASN A 177 -13.72 19.40 -9.62
CA ASN A 177 -14.10 20.74 -9.13
C ASN A 177 -12.91 21.74 -9.08
N GLY A 178 -11.74 21.38 -9.61
CA GLY A 178 -10.54 22.21 -9.65
C GLY A 178 -9.87 22.46 -8.30
N LYS A 179 -10.37 21.92 -7.20
CA LYS A 179 -9.83 22.13 -5.85
C LYS A 179 -9.14 20.89 -5.29
N GLY A 180 -7.81 20.83 -5.42
CA GLY A 180 -6.99 19.76 -4.84
C GLY A 180 -6.83 18.52 -5.73
N VAL A 181 -6.25 17.48 -5.17
CA VAL A 181 -5.92 16.24 -5.86
C VAL A 181 -6.71 15.06 -5.30
N GLN A 182 -6.85 14.03 -6.12
CA GLN A 182 -7.44 12.75 -5.77
C GLN A 182 -6.61 11.63 -6.40
N PRO A 183 -6.71 10.37 -5.94
CA PRO A 183 -6.04 9.25 -6.61
C PRO A 183 -6.56 9.10 -8.05
N VAL A 184 -5.69 8.64 -8.95
CA VAL A 184 -6.10 8.19 -10.27
C VAL A 184 -7.12 7.06 -10.10
N ALA A 185 -8.14 6.96 -10.95
CA ALA A 185 -9.27 6.03 -10.80
C ALA A 185 -9.93 6.10 -9.40
N SER A 186 -10.12 7.32 -8.87
CA SER A 186 -10.51 7.58 -7.49
C SER A 186 -11.74 6.78 -7.03
N SER A 187 -12.80 6.73 -7.84
CA SER A 187 -14.03 6.01 -7.51
C SER A 187 -13.78 4.51 -7.29
N ILE A 188 -12.98 3.89 -8.16
CA ILE A 188 -12.65 2.47 -8.09
C ILE A 188 -11.77 2.21 -6.86
N LEU A 189 -10.65 2.95 -6.72
CA LEU A 189 -9.68 2.70 -5.67
C LEU A 189 -10.26 2.94 -4.26
N THR A 190 -11.01 4.03 -4.07
CA THR A 190 -11.58 4.35 -2.76
C THR A 190 -12.74 3.43 -2.37
N TYR A 191 -13.43 2.85 -3.34
CA TYR A 191 -14.44 1.84 -3.08
C TYR A 191 -13.83 0.58 -2.44
N TRP A 192 -12.77 0.04 -3.03
CA TRP A 192 -12.14 -1.20 -2.56
C TRP A 192 -11.23 -1.05 -1.34
N ALA A 193 -10.66 0.15 -1.12
CA ALA A 193 -9.82 0.40 0.04
C ALA A 193 -10.63 0.50 1.34
N ASP A 194 -10.17 -0.17 2.41
CA ASP A 194 -10.75 -0.02 3.75
C ASP A 194 -10.27 1.27 4.40
N ARG A 195 -9.01 1.65 4.11
CA ARG A 195 -8.40 2.89 4.59
C ARG A 195 -7.75 3.65 3.45
N VAL A 196 -7.77 4.97 3.57
CA VAL A 196 -7.19 5.86 2.55
C VAL A 196 -6.31 6.90 3.25
N LEU A 197 -5.03 6.91 2.91
CA LEU A 197 -4.04 7.89 3.36
C LEU A 197 -3.67 8.82 2.21
N ARG A 198 -3.67 10.12 2.46
CA ARG A 198 -3.10 11.12 1.59
C ARG A 198 -1.79 11.63 2.18
N LEU A 199 -0.72 11.62 1.38
CA LEU A 199 0.57 12.19 1.72
C LEU A 199 0.78 13.50 0.97
N GLU A 200 1.20 14.53 1.69
CA GLU A 200 1.46 15.87 1.16
C GLU A 200 2.86 16.34 1.58
N LYS A 201 3.53 17.09 0.71
CA LYS A 201 4.73 17.85 1.10
C LYS A 201 4.30 19.08 1.89
N VAL A 202 5.01 19.38 2.97
CA VAL A 202 4.80 20.61 3.73
C VAL A 202 5.98 21.56 3.47
N HIS A 203 7.13 21.26 4.07
CA HIS A 203 8.36 22.02 3.89
C HIS A 203 9.56 21.07 4.07
N GLY A 204 10.56 21.17 3.20
CA GLY A 204 11.76 20.34 3.26
C GLY A 204 11.42 18.82 3.36
N GLU A 205 11.88 18.23 4.43
CA GLU A 205 11.68 16.79 4.72
C GLU A 205 10.33 16.50 5.39
N LEU A 206 9.55 17.49 5.78
CA LEU A 206 8.27 17.29 6.47
C LEU A 206 7.19 16.83 5.50
N ARG A 207 6.39 15.87 5.94
CA ARG A 207 5.23 15.34 5.24
C ARG A 207 4.02 15.38 6.15
N LYS A 208 2.90 15.83 5.59
CA LYS A 208 1.60 15.72 6.23
C LYS A 208 0.94 14.44 5.74
N VAL A 209 0.46 13.63 6.67
CA VAL A 209 -0.30 12.43 6.39
C VAL A 209 -1.72 12.65 6.87
N VAL A 210 -2.69 12.48 5.97
CA VAL A 210 -4.11 12.62 6.29
C VAL A 210 -4.78 11.26 6.09
N LEU A 211 -5.31 10.68 7.16
CA LEU A 211 -6.19 9.52 7.09
C LEU A 211 -7.59 10.00 6.69
N MET A 212 -7.96 9.78 5.44
CA MET A 212 -9.21 10.26 4.86
C MET A 212 -10.37 9.30 5.04
N LYS A 213 -10.08 7.99 5.12
CA LYS A 213 -11.05 6.93 5.39
C LYS A 213 -10.47 6.02 6.47
N PRO A 214 -11.22 5.76 7.57
CA PRO A 214 -12.58 6.21 7.83
C PRO A 214 -12.68 7.70 8.19
N THR A 215 -13.87 8.25 8.06
CA THR A 215 -14.21 9.62 8.47
C THR A 215 -14.53 9.69 9.97
N PRO A 216 -14.33 10.84 10.66
CA PRO A 216 -13.76 12.08 10.13
C PRO A 216 -12.25 11.95 9.84
N PRO A 217 -11.71 12.77 8.92
CA PRO A 217 -10.28 12.79 8.65
C PRO A 217 -9.45 13.11 9.88
N ARG A 218 -8.29 12.44 10.00
CA ARG A 218 -7.28 12.69 11.04
C ARG A 218 -5.94 12.89 10.38
N GLU A 219 -5.02 13.58 11.01
CA GLU A 219 -3.74 13.91 10.41
C GLU A 219 -2.57 13.76 11.39
N ALA A 220 -1.38 13.60 10.83
CA ALA A 220 -0.11 13.60 11.52
C ALA A 220 0.96 14.26 10.65
N ILE A 221 1.99 14.79 11.29
CA ILE A 221 3.21 15.27 10.62
C ILE A 221 4.32 14.27 10.89
N ILE A 222 5.03 13.90 9.83
CA ILE A 222 6.17 12.99 9.87
C ILE A 222 7.33 13.61 9.09
N LYS A 223 8.54 13.10 9.32
CA LYS A 223 9.75 13.55 8.64
C LYS A 223 10.32 12.42 7.78
N LEU A 224 10.70 12.74 6.55
CA LEU A 224 11.46 11.84 5.69
C LEU A 224 12.94 11.91 6.08
N ALA A 225 13.51 10.78 6.51
CA ALA A 225 14.91 10.64 6.87
C ALA A 225 15.62 9.62 5.97
N THR A 226 16.94 9.49 6.11
CA THR A 226 17.74 8.53 5.35
C THR A 226 17.26 7.09 5.54
N ARG A 227 16.82 6.72 6.75
CA ARG A 227 16.35 5.36 7.07
C ARG A 227 14.82 5.22 7.07
N GLY A 228 14.10 6.09 6.35
CA GLY A 228 12.64 6.00 6.23
C GLY A 228 11.92 7.22 6.81
N LEU A 229 10.73 6.99 7.32
CA LEU A 229 9.84 8.00 7.90
C LEU A 229 9.90 7.91 9.43
N ILE A 230 10.08 9.05 10.08
CA ILE A 230 10.20 9.15 11.55
C ILE A 230 9.22 10.18 12.11
N GLY A 231 9.01 10.15 13.40
CA GLY A 231 8.28 11.19 14.13
C GLY A 231 9.05 12.51 14.18
N THR A 232 8.33 13.62 14.23
CA THR A 232 8.94 14.95 14.33
C THR A 232 9.58 15.23 15.69
N SER A 233 9.25 14.43 16.71
CA SER A 233 9.82 14.49 18.06
C SER A 233 11.09 13.65 18.25
N GLU A 234 11.55 12.95 17.21
CA GLU A 234 12.76 12.09 17.22
C GLU A 234 14.00 12.77 16.61
N VAL A 235 14.03 14.10 16.61
CA VAL A 235 15.12 14.92 16.05
C VAL A 235 15.90 15.59 17.17
#